data_7e6e95c04f3c313afa959f9453b882fd
#
_entry.id   7e6e95c04f3c313afa959f9453b882fd
#
_cell.length_a   1.000
_cell.length_b   1.000
_cell.length_c   1.000
_cell.angle_alpha   90.00
_cell.angle_beta   90.00
_cell.angle_gamma   90.00
#
_symmetry.space_group_name_H-M   'P 1'
#
loop_
_entity.id
_entity.type
_entity.pdbx_description
1 polymer ?
#
loop_
_entity_poly.entity_id
_entity_poly.type
_entity_poly.pdbx_seq_one_letter_code
_entity_poly.pdbx_strand_id
1 'polypeptide(L)'
;MLFRSGFCLDDRYASGRELVDLGAAVAVASNYNPGSALSPSMPFAIALACRRNRLQPAEAIVAATWNAACVLGIQDEVGSLEPGKRADLVMLDARHEHGLTFEFAGPEPAGVMIAGAWQATGCDRR
;
A
#
# COMPACT_ATOMS: atom_id res chain seq x y z
N MET A 1 -1.61 10.64 7.13
CA MET A 1 -2.45 9.63 6.47
C MET A 1 -3.04 10.23 5.20
N LEU A 2 -2.85 9.60 4.05
CA LEU A 2 -3.37 10.06 2.76
C LEU A 2 -4.63 9.25 2.41
N PHE A 3 -5.72 9.93 2.09
CA PHE A 3 -7.04 9.31 1.94
C PHE A 3 -7.46 9.18 0.47
N ARG A 4 -8.15 8.09 0.17
CA ARG A 4 -8.82 7.85 -1.11
C ARG A 4 -10.13 8.61 -1.30
N SER A 5 -10.66 9.22 -0.25
CA SER A 5 -11.94 9.94 -0.30
C SER A 5 -12.00 10.98 -1.41
N GLY A 6 -10.88 11.65 -1.69
CA GLY A 6 -10.78 12.61 -2.78
C GLY A 6 -11.11 12.04 -4.16
N PHE A 7 -10.88 10.74 -4.40
CA PHE A 7 -11.23 10.11 -5.67
C PHE A 7 -12.75 9.98 -5.87
N CYS A 8 -13.48 9.77 -4.78
CA CYS A 8 -14.93 9.53 -4.85
C CYS A 8 -15.78 10.79 -4.64
N LEU A 9 -15.25 11.81 -3.94
CA LEU A 9 -16.07 12.94 -3.49
C LEU A 9 -15.73 14.27 -4.18
N ASP A 10 -14.50 14.75 -4.08
CA ASP A 10 -14.22 16.16 -4.41
C ASP A 10 -12.88 16.39 -5.12
N ASP A 11 -12.19 15.34 -5.50
CA ASP A 11 -10.88 15.37 -6.18
C ASP A 11 -9.78 16.17 -5.42
N ARG A 12 -9.98 16.43 -4.10
CA ARG A 12 -8.99 17.07 -3.26
C ARG A 12 -8.09 16.04 -2.58
N TYR A 13 -6.78 16.25 -2.71
CA TYR A 13 -5.75 15.37 -2.16
C TYR A 13 -4.78 16.17 -1.30
N ALA A 14 -4.29 15.55 -0.24
CA ALA A 14 -3.19 16.13 0.52
C ALA A 14 -1.94 16.23 -0.35
N SER A 15 -1.11 17.26 -0.13
CA SER A 15 0.16 17.41 -0.83
C SER A 15 1.21 16.45 -0.22
N GLY A 16 1.16 15.18 -0.64
CA GLY A 16 2.07 14.15 -0.14
C GLY A 16 3.53 14.48 -0.41
N ARG A 17 3.82 15.05 -1.60
CA ARG A 17 5.19 15.46 -1.97
C ARG A 17 5.75 16.50 -1.00
N GLU A 18 5.00 17.56 -0.71
CA GLU A 18 5.43 18.61 0.21
C GLU A 18 5.68 18.06 1.63
N LEU A 19 4.82 17.15 2.08
CA LEU A 19 5.00 16.53 3.39
C LEU A 19 6.30 15.72 3.46
N VAL A 20 6.60 14.93 2.42
CA VAL A 20 7.85 14.14 2.36
C VAL A 20 9.07 15.06 2.24
N ASP A 21 9.00 16.12 1.43
CA ASP A 21 10.09 17.09 1.26
C ASP A 21 10.39 17.86 2.57
N LEU A 22 9.39 18.04 3.43
CA LEU A 22 9.53 18.57 4.77
C LEU A 22 10.00 17.54 5.81
N GLY A 23 10.31 16.30 5.40
CA GLY A 23 10.80 15.24 6.27
C GLY A 23 9.70 14.49 7.04
N ALA A 24 8.43 14.67 6.70
CA ALA A 24 7.35 13.94 7.36
C ALA A 24 7.28 12.47 6.91
N ALA A 25 7.10 11.55 7.85
CA ALA A 25 6.77 10.18 7.57
C ALA A 25 5.28 10.08 7.18
N VAL A 26 5.02 9.80 5.90
CA VAL A 26 3.67 9.68 5.36
C VAL A 26 3.25 8.22 5.37
N ALA A 27 2.02 7.93 5.83
CA ALA A 27 1.41 6.61 5.73
C ALA A 27 0.23 6.62 4.75
N VAL A 28 0.07 5.52 4.00
CA VAL A 28 -1.01 5.32 3.03
C VAL A 28 -1.91 4.20 3.51
N ALA A 29 -3.22 4.42 3.43
CA ALA A 29 -4.24 3.43 3.74
C ALA A 29 -5.37 3.48 2.70
N SER A 30 -6.15 2.38 2.59
CA SER A 30 -7.29 2.33 1.68
C SER A 30 -8.44 3.25 2.10
N ASN A 31 -8.53 3.57 3.38
CA ASN A 31 -9.68 4.27 3.97
C ASN A 31 -11.03 3.63 3.59
N TYR A 32 -11.05 2.30 3.44
CA TYR A 32 -12.27 1.59 3.03
C TYR A 32 -13.46 1.89 3.94
N ASN A 33 -14.51 2.43 3.36
CA ASN A 33 -15.76 2.74 4.04
C ASN A 33 -16.90 2.88 3.01
N PRO A 34 -18.17 2.67 3.39
CA PRO A 34 -19.29 2.71 2.46
C PRO A 34 -19.64 4.11 1.94
N GLY A 35 -19.15 5.17 2.57
CA GLY A 35 -19.51 6.55 2.20
C GLY A 35 -18.61 7.19 1.16
N SER A 36 -17.29 6.92 1.19
CA SER A 36 -16.34 7.70 0.39
C SER A 36 -15.17 6.90 -0.19
N ALA A 37 -15.04 5.61 0.12
CA ALA A 37 -13.96 4.77 -0.38
C ALA A 37 -14.39 3.31 -0.50
N LEU A 38 -15.11 3.00 -1.56
CA LEU A 38 -15.80 1.72 -1.77
C LEU A 38 -14.90 0.54 -2.16
N SER A 39 -13.59 0.65 -2.06
CA SER A 39 -12.67 -0.44 -2.39
C SER A 39 -11.57 -0.59 -1.34
N PRO A 40 -11.31 -1.81 -0.84
CA PRO A 40 -10.22 -2.10 0.09
C PRO A 40 -8.86 -2.22 -0.60
N SER A 41 -8.77 -2.11 -1.93
CA SER A 41 -7.57 -2.37 -2.70
C SER A 41 -6.40 -1.46 -2.29
N MET A 42 -5.37 -2.02 -1.68
CA MET A 42 -4.12 -1.32 -1.38
C MET A 42 -3.30 -1.01 -2.64
N PRO A 43 -3.20 -1.87 -3.66
CA PRO A 43 -2.57 -1.49 -4.93
C PRO A 43 -3.17 -0.22 -5.52
N PHE A 44 -4.50 -0.08 -5.51
CA PHE A 44 -5.16 1.14 -5.96
C PHE A 44 -4.82 2.36 -5.09
N ALA A 45 -4.76 2.21 -3.76
CA ALA A 45 -4.38 3.30 -2.86
C ALA A 45 -2.92 3.75 -3.10
N ILE A 46 -2.00 2.81 -3.33
CA ILE A 46 -0.60 3.07 -3.66
C ILE A 46 -0.49 3.80 -5.01
N ALA A 47 -1.20 3.34 -6.03
CA ALA A 47 -1.21 4.00 -7.34
C ALA A 47 -1.75 5.44 -7.27
N LEU A 48 -2.80 5.69 -6.47
CA LEU A 48 -3.29 7.05 -6.21
C LEU A 48 -2.27 7.91 -5.45
N ALA A 49 -1.56 7.34 -4.47
CA ALA A 49 -0.51 8.06 -3.75
C ALA A 49 0.59 8.55 -4.70
N CYS A 50 0.99 7.73 -5.68
CA CYS A 50 1.93 8.16 -6.70
C CYS A 50 1.34 9.25 -7.63
N ARG A 51 0.13 9.05 -8.12
CA ARG A 51 -0.46 9.93 -9.17
C ARG A 51 -1.00 11.24 -8.62
N ARG A 52 -1.66 11.22 -7.48
CA ARG A 52 -2.37 12.38 -6.91
C ARG A 52 -1.58 13.07 -5.80
N ASN A 53 -0.86 12.29 -4.98
CA ASN A 53 -0.04 12.84 -3.91
C ASN A 53 1.42 13.03 -4.32
N ARG A 54 1.80 12.64 -5.55
CA ARG A 54 3.14 12.80 -6.14
C ARG A 54 4.26 12.11 -5.35
N LEU A 55 3.95 10.98 -4.72
CA LEU A 55 4.97 10.14 -4.11
C LEU A 55 5.73 9.35 -5.19
N GLN A 56 7.02 9.13 -4.96
CA GLN A 56 7.78 8.17 -5.78
C GLN A 56 7.28 6.74 -5.47
N PRO A 57 7.43 5.77 -6.42
CA PRO A 57 7.01 4.39 -6.20
C PRO A 57 7.52 3.79 -4.90
N ALA A 58 8.80 3.88 -4.61
CA ALA A 58 9.39 3.38 -3.37
C ALA A 58 8.83 4.07 -2.13
N GLU A 59 8.63 5.39 -2.16
CA GLU A 59 8.02 6.14 -1.07
C GLU A 59 6.58 5.69 -0.79
N ALA A 60 5.79 5.44 -1.84
CA ALA A 60 4.41 4.98 -1.70
C ALA A 60 4.32 3.56 -1.12
N ILE A 61 5.25 2.67 -1.48
CA ILE A 61 5.35 1.31 -0.92
C ILE A 61 5.75 1.39 0.55
N VAL A 62 6.79 2.16 0.90
CA VAL A 62 7.20 2.37 2.29
C VAL A 62 6.07 3.00 3.11
N ALA A 63 5.33 3.96 2.53
CA ALA A 63 4.17 4.57 3.18
C ALA A 63 3.04 3.58 3.46
N ALA A 64 2.86 2.55 2.61
CA ALA A 64 1.84 1.51 2.77
C ALA A 64 2.29 0.32 3.64
N THR A 65 3.57 0.23 3.98
CA THR A 65 4.15 -0.88 4.74
C THR A 65 4.78 -0.39 6.05
N TRP A 66 6.03 0.02 6.02
CA TRP A 66 6.79 0.43 7.21
C TRP A 66 6.14 1.61 7.96
N ASN A 67 5.87 2.71 7.25
CA ASN A 67 5.27 3.87 7.90
C ASN A 67 3.86 3.57 8.45
N ALA A 68 3.09 2.72 7.75
CA ALA A 68 1.78 2.29 8.24
C ALA A 68 1.92 1.45 9.52
N ALA A 69 2.90 0.55 9.60
CA ALA A 69 3.21 -0.22 10.81
C ALA A 69 3.61 0.70 11.97
N CYS A 70 4.43 1.73 11.71
CA CYS A 70 4.80 2.74 12.71
C CYS A 70 3.58 3.51 13.25
N VAL A 71 2.64 3.89 12.39
CA VAL A 71 1.40 4.56 12.81
C VAL A 71 0.56 3.68 13.73
N LEU A 72 0.58 2.36 13.49
CA LEU A 72 -0.13 1.37 14.31
C LEU A 72 0.64 0.93 15.56
N GLY A 73 1.92 1.31 15.70
CA GLY A 73 2.78 0.91 16.82
C GLY A 73 3.21 -0.57 16.77
N ILE A 74 3.22 -1.18 15.58
CA ILE A 74 3.55 -2.60 15.37
C ILE A 74 4.76 -2.80 14.45
N GLN A 75 5.59 -1.77 14.27
CA GLN A 75 6.76 -1.79 13.39
C GLN A 75 7.81 -2.82 13.80
N ASP A 76 7.85 -3.22 15.04
CA ASP A 76 8.79 -4.25 15.53
C ASP A 76 8.36 -5.67 15.12
N GLU A 77 7.08 -5.83 14.74
CA GLU A 77 6.52 -7.12 14.33
C GLU A 77 6.40 -7.26 12.82
N VAL A 78 6.02 -6.18 12.11
CA VAL A 78 5.68 -6.19 10.68
C VAL A 78 6.11 -4.90 9.98
N GLY A 79 5.86 -4.80 8.68
CA GLY A 79 6.08 -3.60 7.86
C GLY A 79 7.39 -3.58 7.08
N SER A 80 8.32 -4.49 7.40
CA SER A 80 9.58 -4.70 6.67
C SER A 80 9.98 -6.17 6.69
N LEU A 81 10.84 -6.56 5.74
CA LEU A 81 11.41 -7.91 5.66
C LEU A 81 12.75 -7.95 6.42
N GLU A 82 12.66 -8.24 7.71
CA GLU A 82 13.83 -8.29 8.60
C GLU A 82 13.80 -9.58 9.45
N PRO A 83 14.97 -10.14 9.77
CA PRO A 83 15.05 -11.29 10.69
C PRO A 83 14.38 -10.97 12.03
N GLY A 84 13.56 -11.89 12.50
CA GLY A 84 12.84 -11.77 13.78
C GLY A 84 11.44 -11.18 13.66
N LYS A 85 11.08 -10.58 12.52
CA LYS A 85 9.71 -10.11 12.26
C LYS A 85 8.82 -11.23 11.74
N ARG A 86 7.51 -11.05 11.91
CA ARG A 86 6.50 -11.95 11.39
C ARG A 86 6.56 -11.99 9.86
N ALA A 87 6.60 -13.19 9.31
CA ALA A 87 6.66 -13.39 7.87
C ALA A 87 5.27 -13.18 7.23
N ASP A 88 4.86 -11.90 7.13
CA ASP A 88 3.70 -11.44 6.37
C ASP A 88 4.22 -10.77 5.10
N LEU A 89 4.04 -11.40 3.95
CA LEU A 89 4.56 -10.88 2.69
C LEU A 89 3.65 -11.19 1.52
N VAL A 90 3.73 -10.35 0.51
CA VAL A 90 3.08 -10.55 -0.79
C VAL A 90 4.17 -10.63 -1.85
N MET A 91 4.16 -11.71 -2.60
CA MET A 91 5.02 -11.89 -3.78
C MET A 91 4.23 -11.47 -5.01
N LEU A 92 4.79 -10.58 -5.80
CA LEU A 92 4.18 -10.07 -7.03
C LEU A 92 4.92 -10.64 -8.24
N ASP A 93 4.17 -11.00 -9.28
CA ASP A 93 4.75 -11.31 -10.59
C ASP A 93 5.02 -10.01 -11.35
N ALA A 94 6.03 -9.28 -10.88
CA ALA A 94 6.43 -8.00 -11.45
C ALA A 94 7.97 -7.89 -11.44
N ARG A 95 8.53 -7.38 -12.54
CA ARG A 95 9.98 -7.18 -12.67
C ARG A 95 10.48 -5.95 -11.91
N HIS A 96 9.57 -5.05 -11.55
CA HIS A 96 9.88 -3.76 -10.94
C HIS A 96 8.71 -3.29 -10.06
N GLU A 97 9.01 -2.55 -8.99
CA GLU A 97 8.00 -1.96 -8.10
C GLU A 97 7.01 -1.03 -8.83
N HIS A 98 7.38 -0.52 -9.99
CA HIS A 98 6.48 0.29 -10.83
C HIS A 98 5.21 -0.45 -11.23
N GLY A 99 5.22 -1.78 -11.37
CA GLY A 99 4.01 -2.57 -11.62
C GLY A 99 2.93 -2.33 -10.59
N LEU A 100 3.29 -2.26 -9.31
CA LEU A 100 2.35 -2.00 -8.22
C LEU A 100 1.80 -0.56 -8.22
N THR A 101 2.55 0.40 -8.73
CA THR A 101 2.22 1.83 -8.65
C THR A 101 1.61 2.38 -9.95
N PHE A 102 1.81 1.70 -11.06
CA PHE A 102 1.36 2.16 -12.37
C PHE A 102 -0.04 1.67 -12.72
N GLU A 103 -0.37 0.43 -12.39
CA GLU A 103 -1.67 -0.18 -12.65
C GLU A 103 -2.65 0.07 -11.51
N PHE A 104 -3.88 0.52 -11.82
CA PHE A 104 -4.89 0.79 -10.78
C PHE A 104 -5.40 -0.48 -10.09
N ALA A 105 -5.43 -1.59 -10.80
CA ALA A 105 -5.76 -2.88 -10.21
C ALA A 105 -4.57 -3.48 -9.46
N GLY A 106 -3.36 -3.11 -9.87
CA GLY A 106 -2.12 -3.74 -9.45
C GLY A 106 -1.93 -5.13 -10.07
N PRO A 107 -0.72 -5.69 -10.03
CA PRO A 107 -0.47 -7.06 -10.42
C PRO A 107 -1.16 -8.00 -9.43
N GLU A 108 -1.70 -9.12 -9.93
CA GLU A 108 -2.18 -10.18 -9.05
C GLU A 108 -1.03 -10.75 -8.23
N PRO A 109 -1.24 -11.07 -6.95
CA PRO A 109 -0.22 -11.70 -6.14
C PRO A 109 0.15 -13.09 -6.69
N ALA A 110 1.42 -13.32 -6.97
CA ALA A 110 1.95 -14.65 -7.26
C ALA A 110 1.96 -15.54 -6.01
N GLY A 111 1.99 -14.93 -4.82
CA GLY A 111 1.88 -15.63 -3.55
C GLY A 111 1.63 -14.66 -2.41
N VAL A 112 0.95 -15.16 -1.38
CA VAL A 112 0.72 -14.44 -0.12
C VAL A 112 1.14 -15.32 1.04
N MET A 113 1.92 -14.79 1.95
CA MET A 113 2.31 -15.46 3.18
C MET A 113 1.79 -14.68 4.38
N ILE A 114 1.18 -15.36 5.33
CA ILE A 114 0.70 -14.79 6.59
C ILE A 114 1.26 -15.63 7.74
N ALA A 115 1.95 -15.00 8.66
CA ALA A 115 2.60 -15.63 9.81
C ALA A 115 3.48 -16.83 9.40
N GLY A 116 4.20 -16.73 8.28
CA GLY A 116 5.07 -17.77 7.76
C GLY A 116 4.38 -18.90 6.98
N ALA A 117 3.04 -18.86 6.84
CA ALA A 117 2.28 -19.87 6.11
C ALA A 117 1.79 -19.31 4.77
N TRP A 118 2.08 -20.04 3.68
CA TRP A 118 1.53 -19.70 2.36
C TRP A 118 0.02 -19.84 2.34
N GLN A 119 -0.64 -18.83 1.81
CA GLN A 119 -2.09 -18.84 1.60
C GLN A 119 -2.40 -19.35 0.20
N ALA A 120 -3.49 -20.11 0.06
CA ALA A 120 -4.00 -20.47 -1.25
C ALA A 120 -4.46 -19.19 -1.96
N THR A 121 -3.70 -18.75 -2.95
CA THR A 121 -4.16 -17.71 -3.89
C THR A 121 -5.22 -18.35 -4.77
N GLY A 122 -6.44 -17.76 -4.82
CA GLY A 122 -7.62 -18.34 -5.47
C GLY A 122 -7.54 -18.58 -6.99
N CYS A 123 -6.37 -18.81 -7.53
CA CYS A 123 -6.10 -19.11 -8.93
C CYS A 123 -6.23 -20.62 -9.29
N ASP A 124 -6.72 -21.45 -8.37
CA ASP A 124 -6.94 -22.89 -8.65
C ASP A 124 -8.43 -23.18 -8.93
N ARG A 125 -9.09 -22.27 -9.65
CA ARG A 125 -10.36 -22.58 -10.31
C ARG A 125 -10.12 -22.93 -11.78
N ARG A 126 -9.78 -24.15 -12.02
CA ARG A 126 -10.04 -24.79 -13.32
C ARG A 126 -11.47 -25.26 -13.39
#